data_0d6eacaff069dcdc39423dafb17a6452
#
_entry.id   0d6eacaff069dcdc39423dafb17a6452
#
_cell.length_a   1.000
_cell.length_b   1.000
_cell.length_c   1.000
_cell.angle_alpha   90.00
_cell.angle_beta   90.00
_cell.angle_gamma   90.00
#
_symmetry.space_group_name_H-M   'P 1'
#
loop_
_entity.id
_entity.type
_entity.pdbx_description
1 polymer ?
#
loop_
_entity_poly.entity_id
_entity_poly.type
_entity_poly.pdbx_seq_one_letter_code
_entity_poly.pdbx_strand_id
1 'polypeptide(L)'
;MFASILAVSTAFDTPTLPVPRLNPPPMIFRELGDYRRQVQTNSEEARSWFDQGMALMLGYNFDGAIASYLEAIRRDPEFAMAWWGIAYASGPNQNNPAIIPPKDEWSFTAANRAYALRERETGANRALIEAIVNRYQYPMPEDLTDQNTKYLEAMQNVHDKFPLDTDVAVWTAEAMICLQPWNYWTLDGEPVGRTPEFRAILEDAMRRFPGHPAANHLYIHTMESSPWPEMAEPAADRLGSLIPGCGHLVHMASHIWMQTGRYDDAADCNRKAAALDSAWFEGDPLAGEYRFYAAHNRHFLAWAACYQGRRREAVTAVRGIEEETPAPLLEALAENSDGVLASKWHVLVRFGLWDEILAEPAPPEWATVCRCLYHYARGVAFANTDQIDRAREERNAFAQAQKTLEEGDPRWLGNQQAHEIMPLAKLVLEGEVEFKAGNTKAGLSALKEAVAMEEKIVYAEPAPWMMPARHAYGALLISNGQFKEAEAVYLRDLEVLPANGWALLGLRDALRGQGRKDEAKLADEAFRRAWRSADVMPPASCYCGQAVAG
;
A
#
# COMPACT_ATOMS: atom_id res chain seq x y z
N MET A 1 25.50 14.85 -32.21
CA MET A 1 26.71 14.00 -32.14
C MET A 1 26.25 12.54 -32.08
N PHE A 2 25.91 12.00 -33.26
CA PHE A 2 25.40 10.64 -33.43
C PHE A 2 26.58 9.78 -33.92
N ALA A 3 27.28 9.10 -33.04
CA ALA A 3 28.21 8.05 -33.43
C ALA A 3 28.77 7.33 -32.22
N SER A 4 28.07 6.36 -31.69
CA SER A 4 28.61 5.24 -30.93
C SER A 4 27.56 4.11 -30.74
N ILE A 5 26.78 3.85 -31.80
CA ILE A 5 26.02 2.61 -31.90
C ILE A 5 26.70 1.82 -33.01
N LEU A 6 27.73 1.04 -32.70
CA LEU A 6 28.23 0.11 -33.70
C LEU A 6 28.97 -1.07 -33.05
N ALA A 7 28.60 -2.21 -33.61
CA ALA A 7 29.22 -3.53 -33.48
C ALA A 7 28.78 -4.37 -32.28
N VAL A 8 27.53 -4.79 -32.29
CA VAL A 8 27.18 -6.08 -31.69
C VAL A 8 27.23 -7.12 -32.80
N SER A 9 28.25 -7.97 -32.71
CA SER A 9 28.52 -9.14 -33.52
C SER A 9 27.26 -10.01 -33.69
N THR A 10 27.01 -10.46 -34.92
CA THR A 10 25.94 -11.37 -35.33
C THR A 10 26.27 -12.85 -34.97
N ALA A 11 26.53 -13.12 -33.71
CA ALA A 11 26.53 -14.48 -33.19
C ALA A 11 25.41 -14.55 -32.14
N PHE A 12 24.31 -15.22 -32.47
CA PHE A 12 23.18 -15.46 -31.58
C PHE A 12 23.53 -16.53 -30.53
N ASP A 13 24.50 -16.25 -29.69
CA ASP A 13 24.52 -16.84 -28.37
C ASP A 13 23.41 -16.18 -27.56
N THR A 14 22.47 -16.96 -27.08
CA THR A 14 21.44 -16.51 -26.14
C THR A 14 22.16 -15.82 -25.00
N PRO A 15 22.09 -14.48 -24.83
CA PRO A 15 22.78 -13.87 -23.71
C PRO A 15 22.16 -14.47 -22.47
N THR A 16 22.97 -15.14 -21.68
CA THR A 16 22.62 -15.45 -20.32
C THR A 16 22.53 -14.11 -19.61
N LEU A 17 21.31 -13.56 -19.53
CA LEU A 17 21.07 -12.55 -18.51
C LEU A 17 21.53 -13.17 -17.21
N PRO A 18 22.29 -12.48 -16.36
CA PRO A 18 22.66 -12.96 -15.04
C PRO A 18 21.42 -12.93 -14.10
N VAL A 19 20.29 -13.39 -14.63
CA VAL A 19 19.08 -13.53 -13.85
C VAL A 19 19.38 -14.62 -12.84
N PRO A 20 19.28 -14.33 -11.52
CA PRO A 20 19.21 -15.40 -10.54
C PRO A 20 18.20 -16.39 -11.10
N ARG A 21 18.45 -17.69 -10.99
CA ARG A 21 17.45 -18.68 -11.40
C ARG A 21 16.18 -18.40 -10.63
N LEU A 22 15.39 -17.44 -11.15
CA LEU A 22 13.99 -17.36 -10.80
C LEU A 22 13.47 -18.74 -11.18
N ASN A 23 13.12 -19.54 -10.19
CA ASN A 23 12.43 -20.77 -10.50
C ASN A 23 11.23 -20.32 -11.30
N PRO A 24 11.14 -20.64 -12.60
CA PRO A 24 9.97 -20.26 -13.34
C PRO A 24 8.79 -20.83 -12.56
N PRO A 25 7.68 -20.13 -12.47
CA PRO A 25 6.48 -20.74 -11.95
C PRO A 25 6.32 -22.07 -12.68
N PRO A 26 6.24 -23.20 -11.96
CA PRO A 26 6.36 -24.53 -12.55
C PRO A 26 5.26 -24.86 -13.54
N MET A 27 4.27 -23.96 -13.69
CA MET A 27 3.09 -24.12 -14.56
C MET A 27 2.55 -22.77 -15.02
N ILE A 28 1.85 -22.76 -16.15
CA ILE A 28 0.95 -21.67 -16.50
C ILE A 28 -0.15 -21.60 -15.44
N PHE A 29 -0.22 -20.48 -14.73
CA PHE A 29 -1.24 -20.26 -13.71
C PHE A 29 -2.63 -20.21 -14.34
N ARG A 30 -3.58 -20.79 -13.64
CA ARG A 30 -5.00 -20.62 -13.95
C ARG A 30 -5.50 -19.30 -13.31
N GLU A 31 -6.61 -18.79 -13.82
CA GLU A 31 -7.27 -17.59 -13.27
C GLU A 31 -6.49 -16.28 -13.47
N LEU A 32 -5.66 -16.20 -14.53
CA LEU A 32 -5.00 -14.97 -14.94
C LEU A 32 -5.87 -14.07 -15.83
N GLY A 33 -7.19 -14.33 -15.85
CA GLY A 33 -8.15 -13.55 -16.62
C GLY A 33 -8.03 -13.74 -18.13
N ASP A 34 -8.80 -12.92 -18.86
CA ASP A 34 -8.92 -13.03 -20.32
C ASP A 34 -8.20 -11.89 -21.06
N TYR A 35 -7.50 -11.01 -20.31
CA TYR A 35 -6.76 -9.92 -20.93
C TYR A 35 -5.61 -10.46 -21.79
N ARG A 36 -5.52 -9.99 -23.04
CA ARG A 36 -4.49 -10.40 -24.01
C ARG A 36 -4.07 -9.22 -24.87
N ARG A 37 -2.75 -9.08 -25.08
CA ARG A 37 -2.18 -8.20 -26.10
C ARG A 37 -1.80 -9.00 -27.34
N GLN A 38 -2.16 -8.50 -28.51
CA GLN A 38 -1.77 -9.12 -29.77
C GLN A 38 -0.28 -8.86 -30.04
N VAL A 39 0.50 -9.93 -30.25
CA VAL A 39 1.95 -9.91 -30.46
C VAL A 39 2.36 -10.91 -31.54
N GLN A 40 3.54 -10.71 -32.13
CA GLN A 40 4.08 -11.58 -33.15
C GLN A 40 5.00 -12.66 -32.55
N THR A 41 4.61 -13.91 -32.67
CA THR A 41 5.43 -15.09 -32.38
C THR A 41 4.89 -16.28 -33.18
N ASN A 42 5.78 -17.18 -33.56
CA ASN A 42 5.44 -18.42 -34.27
C ASN A 42 5.23 -19.60 -33.31
N SER A 43 5.35 -19.39 -31.99
CA SER A 43 5.22 -20.44 -30.97
C SER A 43 4.01 -20.17 -30.08
N GLU A 44 3.01 -21.02 -30.16
CA GLU A 44 1.84 -21.00 -29.26
C GLU A 44 2.25 -21.12 -27.79
N GLU A 45 3.27 -21.93 -27.52
CA GLU A 45 3.78 -22.10 -26.17
C GLU A 45 4.48 -20.83 -25.67
N ALA A 46 5.27 -20.15 -26.54
CA ALA A 46 5.86 -18.85 -26.21
C ALA A 46 4.79 -17.80 -25.95
N ARG A 47 3.70 -17.79 -26.74
CA ARG A 47 2.56 -16.90 -26.54
C ARG A 47 1.91 -17.13 -25.17
N SER A 48 1.67 -18.38 -24.79
CA SER A 48 1.05 -18.72 -23.50
C SER A 48 1.89 -18.19 -22.31
N TRP A 49 3.21 -18.31 -22.40
CA TRP A 49 4.11 -17.77 -21.40
C TRP A 49 4.16 -16.24 -21.41
N PHE A 50 4.09 -15.62 -22.58
CA PHE A 50 3.98 -14.16 -22.71
C PHE A 50 2.68 -13.64 -22.08
N ASP A 51 1.54 -14.28 -22.36
CA ASP A 51 0.25 -13.89 -21.80
C ASP A 51 0.24 -13.99 -20.27
N GLN A 52 0.89 -15.02 -19.71
CA GLN A 52 1.11 -15.12 -18.27
C GLN A 52 1.99 -13.98 -17.75
N GLY A 53 3.10 -13.70 -18.44
CA GLY A 53 4.00 -12.59 -18.09
C GLY A 53 3.26 -11.26 -18.09
N MET A 54 2.40 -11.01 -19.08
CA MET A 54 1.56 -9.81 -19.14
C MET A 54 0.60 -9.72 -17.97
N ALA A 55 -0.12 -10.80 -17.65
CA ALA A 55 -1.06 -10.80 -16.54
C ALA A 55 -0.36 -10.56 -15.18
N LEU A 56 0.80 -11.19 -14.96
CA LEU A 56 1.60 -11.00 -13.74
C LEU A 56 2.21 -9.60 -13.67
N MET A 57 2.67 -9.02 -14.79
CA MET A 57 3.18 -7.65 -14.88
C MET A 57 2.09 -6.65 -14.52
N LEU A 58 0.89 -6.78 -15.10
CA LEU A 58 -0.27 -5.94 -14.79
C LEU A 58 -0.76 -6.15 -13.35
N GLY A 59 -0.47 -7.32 -12.76
CA GLY A 59 -0.72 -7.69 -11.37
C GLY A 59 0.40 -7.32 -10.39
N TYR A 60 1.43 -6.61 -10.85
CA TYR A 60 2.59 -6.18 -10.06
C TYR A 60 3.42 -7.34 -9.44
N ASN A 61 3.24 -8.56 -9.93
CA ASN A 61 4.15 -9.66 -9.66
C ASN A 61 5.27 -9.65 -10.73
N PHE A 62 6.17 -8.67 -10.62
CA PHE A 62 7.20 -8.41 -11.62
C PHE A 62 8.21 -9.56 -11.74
N ASP A 63 8.58 -10.20 -10.63
CA ASP A 63 9.52 -11.33 -10.65
C ASP A 63 8.91 -12.52 -11.40
N GLY A 64 7.64 -12.84 -11.14
CA GLY A 64 6.89 -13.85 -11.87
C GLY A 64 6.68 -13.51 -13.35
N ALA A 65 6.49 -12.21 -13.66
CA ALA A 65 6.38 -11.73 -15.03
C ALA A 65 7.69 -11.93 -15.80
N ILE A 66 8.84 -11.52 -15.23
CA ILE A 66 10.16 -11.69 -15.82
C ILE A 66 10.46 -13.18 -16.07
N ALA A 67 10.18 -14.04 -15.08
CA ALA A 67 10.34 -15.49 -15.23
C ALA A 67 9.50 -16.05 -16.39
N SER A 68 8.27 -15.58 -16.53
CA SER A 68 7.37 -15.99 -17.62
C SER A 68 7.85 -15.51 -18.98
N TYR A 69 8.33 -14.26 -19.09
CA TYR A 69 8.90 -13.75 -20.33
C TYR A 69 10.19 -14.47 -20.73
N LEU A 70 11.04 -14.85 -19.77
CA LEU A 70 12.23 -15.67 -20.03
C LEU A 70 11.86 -17.05 -20.59
N GLU A 71 10.78 -17.67 -20.06
CA GLU A 71 10.26 -18.92 -20.61
C GLU A 71 9.70 -18.74 -22.03
N ALA A 72 9.05 -17.60 -22.32
CA ALA A 72 8.62 -17.26 -23.68
C ALA A 72 9.81 -17.15 -24.64
N ILE A 73 10.87 -16.43 -24.23
CA ILE A 73 12.11 -16.25 -25.02
C ILE A 73 12.83 -17.59 -25.23
N ARG A 74 12.86 -18.47 -24.24
CA ARG A 74 13.45 -19.82 -24.39
C ARG A 74 12.79 -20.63 -25.52
N ARG A 75 11.50 -20.41 -25.79
CA ARG A 75 10.72 -21.07 -26.84
C ARG A 75 10.77 -20.33 -28.18
N ASP A 76 10.92 -19.00 -28.13
CA ASP A 76 11.08 -18.15 -29.30
C ASP A 76 12.10 -17.03 -28.99
N PRO A 77 13.39 -17.25 -29.28
CA PRO A 77 14.47 -16.27 -28.98
C PRO A 77 14.32 -14.93 -29.69
N GLU A 78 13.52 -14.87 -30.78
CA GLU A 78 13.25 -13.65 -31.54
C GLU A 78 11.93 -12.95 -31.13
N PHE A 79 11.34 -13.33 -30.01
CA PHE A 79 10.11 -12.75 -29.49
C PHE A 79 10.34 -11.35 -28.90
N ALA A 80 10.29 -10.33 -29.74
CA ALA A 80 10.63 -8.95 -29.40
C ALA A 80 9.81 -8.39 -28.21
N MET A 81 8.50 -8.66 -28.16
CA MET A 81 7.64 -8.18 -27.09
C MET A 81 7.90 -8.89 -25.74
N ALA A 82 8.42 -10.10 -25.72
CA ALA A 82 8.83 -10.72 -24.47
C ALA A 82 10.09 -10.05 -23.88
N TRP A 83 11.04 -9.65 -24.71
CA TRP A 83 12.17 -8.81 -24.31
C TRP A 83 11.71 -7.43 -23.80
N TRP A 84 10.76 -6.79 -24.50
CA TRP A 84 10.13 -5.56 -24.05
C TRP A 84 9.47 -5.73 -22.66
N GLY A 85 8.77 -6.85 -22.44
CA GLY A 85 8.13 -7.18 -21.17
C GLY A 85 9.12 -7.29 -20.01
N ILE A 86 10.29 -7.91 -20.23
CA ILE A 86 11.38 -7.94 -19.21
C ILE A 86 11.86 -6.52 -18.91
N ALA A 87 12.12 -5.71 -19.95
CA ALA A 87 12.58 -4.33 -19.77
C ALA A 87 11.57 -3.53 -18.95
N TYR A 88 10.28 -3.65 -19.26
CA TYR A 88 9.22 -2.94 -18.55
C TYR A 88 9.09 -3.40 -17.10
N ALA A 89 9.02 -4.72 -16.87
CA ALA A 89 8.87 -5.31 -15.54
C ALA A 89 10.08 -5.09 -14.61
N SER A 90 11.26 -4.80 -15.17
CA SER A 90 12.46 -4.46 -14.41
C SER A 90 12.60 -2.97 -14.12
N GLY A 91 11.74 -2.13 -14.69
CA GLY A 91 11.80 -0.66 -14.57
C GLY A 91 11.06 -0.11 -13.36
N PRO A 92 11.14 1.23 -13.16
CA PRO A 92 10.37 1.89 -12.11
C PRO A 92 8.87 1.82 -12.41
N ASN A 93 8.09 1.85 -11.35
CA ASN A 93 6.63 1.83 -11.42
C ASN A 93 6.04 2.69 -10.31
N GLN A 94 4.71 2.79 -10.24
CA GLN A 94 3.97 3.53 -9.22
C GLN A 94 4.46 3.23 -7.80
N ASN A 95 4.65 1.94 -7.45
CA ASN A 95 4.94 1.51 -6.09
C ASN A 95 6.45 1.45 -5.78
N ASN A 96 7.29 1.39 -6.81
CA ASN A 96 8.74 1.40 -6.68
C ASN A 96 9.35 2.33 -7.73
N PRO A 97 9.61 3.60 -7.39
CA PRO A 97 10.17 4.57 -8.33
C PRO A 97 11.67 4.40 -8.58
N ALA A 98 12.36 3.53 -7.82
CA ALA A 98 13.79 3.25 -7.96
C ALA A 98 14.06 2.01 -8.83
N ILE A 99 15.27 1.92 -9.36
CA ILE A 99 15.80 0.69 -9.95
C ILE A 99 17.04 0.29 -9.19
N ILE A 100 17.02 -0.90 -8.60
CA ILE A 100 18.15 -1.44 -7.83
C ILE A 100 18.84 -2.58 -8.59
N PRO A 101 20.18 -2.71 -8.49
CA PRO A 101 20.88 -3.84 -9.06
C PRO A 101 20.31 -5.19 -8.58
N PRO A 102 20.21 -6.19 -9.48
CA PRO A 102 20.70 -6.21 -10.87
C PRO A 102 19.64 -5.77 -11.92
N LYS A 103 18.51 -5.22 -11.50
CA LYS A 103 17.42 -4.84 -12.41
C LYS A 103 17.80 -3.71 -13.38
N ASP A 104 18.75 -2.86 -13.03
CA ASP A 104 19.31 -1.82 -13.90
C ASP A 104 20.00 -2.42 -15.15
N GLU A 105 20.82 -3.47 -14.99
CA GLU A 105 21.45 -4.19 -16.09
C GLU A 105 20.41 -4.96 -16.93
N TRP A 106 19.43 -5.57 -16.27
CA TRP A 106 18.40 -6.34 -16.96
C TRP A 106 17.49 -5.47 -17.81
N SER A 107 17.01 -4.34 -17.29
CA SER A 107 16.16 -3.42 -18.02
C SER A 107 16.85 -2.86 -19.25
N PHE A 108 18.10 -2.41 -19.10
CA PHE A 108 18.92 -1.90 -20.21
C PHE A 108 19.19 -2.98 -21.27
N THR A 109 19.62 -4.17 -20.85
CA THR A 109 19.92 -5.28 -21.77
C THR A 109 18.66 -5.73 -22.51
N ALA A 110 17.54 -5.90 -21.82
CA ALA A 110 16.29 -6.35 -22.42
C ALA A 110 15.71 -5.32 -23.38
N ALA A 111 15.75 -4.02 -23.03
CA ALA A 111 15.31 -2.94 -23.93
C ALA A 111 16.10 -2.92 -25.24
N ASN A 112 17.42 -3.05 -25.17
CA ASN A 112 18.27 -3.09 -26.37
C ASN A 112 18.05 -4.37 -27.20
N ARG A 113 17.77 -5.52 -26.57
CA ARG A 113 17.42 -6.75 -27.29
C ARG A 113 16.07 -6.62 -27.99
N ALA A 114 15.06 -6.10 -27.31
CA ALA A 114 13.77 -5.79 -27.94
C ALA A 114 13.95 -4.87 -29.15
N TYR A 115 14.75 -3.81 -29.00
CA TYR A 115 15.01 -2.86 -30.08
C TYR A 115 15.71 -3.51 -31.28
N ALA A 116 16.69 -4.39 -31.05
CA ALA A 116 17.37 -5.13 -32.12
C ALA A 116 16.38 -6.02 -32.92
N LEU A 117 15.31 -6.49 -32.28
CA LEU A 117 14.28 -7.36 -32.84
C LEU A 117 13.00 -6.60 -33.28
N ARG A 118 12.97 -5.26 -33.22
CA ARG A 118 11.77 -4.44 -33.44
C ARG A 118 11.09 -4.67 -34.78
N GLU A 119 11.86 -5.06 -35.81
CA GLU A 119 11.31 -5.37 -37.15
C GLU A 119 10.45 -6.64 -37.16
N ARG A 120 10.47 -7.45 -36.09
CA ARG A 120 9.56 -8.58 -35.89
C ARG A 120 8.15 -8.14 -35.49
N GLU A 121 8.00 -6.89 -35.05
CA GLU A 121 6.72 -6.31 -34.66
C GLU A 121 6.31 -5.17 -35.60
N THR A 122 5.03 -4.83 -35.56
CA THR A 122 4.45 -3.77 -36.35
C THR A 122 3.54 -2.87 -35.49
N GLY A 123 3.12 -1.74 -36.05
CA GLY A 123 2.15 -0.87 -35.39
C GLY A 123 2.59 -0.39 -34.01
N ALA A 124 1.68 -0.43 -33.05
CA ALA A 124 1.91 0.06 -31.70
C ALA A 124 3.01 -0.73 -30.96
N ASN A 125 3.11 -2.06 -31.16
CA ASN A 125 4.14 -2.87 -30.52
C ASN A 125 5.55 -2.43 -30.91
N ARG A 126 5.79 -2.22 -32.20
CA ARG A 126 7.07 -1.70 -32.68
C ARG A 126 7.38 -0.32 -32.07
N ALA A 127 6.40 0.55 -32.03
CA ALA A 127 6.57 1.89 -31.45
C ALA A 127 6.85 1.85 -29.94
N LEU A 128 6.22 0.93 -29.19
CA LEU A 128 6.51 0.69 -27.77
C LEU A 128 7.93 0.19 -27.54
N ILE A 129 8.42 -0.71 -28.41
CA ILE A 129 9.81 -1.20 -28.38
C ILE A 129 10.79 -0.05 -28.69
N GLU A 130 10.46 0.82 -29.63
CA GLU A 130 11.27 2.00 -29.96
C GLU A 130 11.26 3.06 -28.84
N ALA A 131 10.19 3.13 -28.05
CA ALA A 131 10.07 4.07 -26.94
C ALA A 131 10.86 3.62 -25.70
N ILE A 132 10.82 2.33 -25.34
CA ILE A 132 11.34 1.85 -24.06
C ILE A 132 12.86 2.02 -23.90
N VAL A 133 13.63 2.05 -24.98
CA VAL A 133 15.09 2.28 -24.94
C VAL A 133 15.46 3.67 -24.42
N ASN A 134 14.54 4.62 -24.45
CA ASN A 134 14.76 5.97 -23.92
C ASN A 134 14.69 6.02 -22.40
N ARG A 135 14.17 4.96 -21.76
CA ARG A 135 14.00 4.87 -20.32
C ARG A 135 15.28 4.45 -19.60
N TYR A 136 16.19 3.75 -20.28
CA TYR A 136 17.29 3.06 -19.64
C TYR A 136 18.66 3.48 -20.17
N GLN A 137 19.60 3.58 -19.25
CA GLN A 137 21.03 3.61 -19.50
C GLN A 137 21.73 2.65 -18.54
N TYR A 138 22.99 2.32 -18.79
CA TYR A 138 23.77 1.48 -17.88
C TYR A 138 25.17 2.06 -17.70
N PRO A 139 25.67 2.23 -16.45
CA PRO A 139 24.90 2.08 -15.20
C PRO A 139 23.74 3.08 -15.09
N MET A 140 22.72 2.70 -14.31
CA MET A 140 21.56 3.56 -14.05
C MET A 140 21.91 4.63 -13.01
N PRO A 141 21.50 5.91 -13.17
CA PRO A 141 21.69 6.93 -12.14
C PRO A 141 20.70 6.74 -11.00
N GLU A 142 21.03 7.30 -9.83
CA GLU A 142 20.11 7.33 -8.68
C GLU A 142 18.87 8.19 -8.96
N ASP A 143 19.05 9.37 -9.57
CA ASP A 143 17.95 10.23 -10.00
C ASP A 143 17.49 9.83 -11.41
N LEU A 144 16.28 9.28 -11.50
CA LEU A 144 15.65 8.80 -12.73
C LEU A 144 14.84 9.86 -13.48
N THR A 145 14.82 11.10 -13.01
CA THR A 145 13.98 12.17 -13.57
C THR A 145 14.23 12.38 -15.07
N ASP A 146 15.49 12.42 -15.50
CA ASP A 146 15.85 12.61 -16.92
C ASP A 146 15.41 11.41 -17.78
N GLN A 147 15.61 10.18 -17.31
CA GLN A 147 15.21 8.95 -18.03
C GLN A 147 13.69 8.81 -18.11
N ASN A 148 12.99 9.05 -17.00
CA ASN A 148 11.53 9.03 -16.98
C ASN A 148 10.94 10.14 -17.87
N THR A 149 11.56 11.32 -17.93
CA THR A 149 11.14 12.41 -18.84
C THR A 149 11.32 12.01 -20.30
N LYS A 150 12.47 11.48 -20.69
CA LYS A 150 12.72 11.00 -22.07
C LYS A 150 11.77 9.87 -22.46
N TYR A 151 11.50 8.95 -21.52
CA TYR A 151 10.54 7.88 -21.77
C TYR A 151 9.12 8.41 -21.94
N LEU A 152 8.69 9.37 -21.11
CA LEU A 152 7.38 9.99 -21.25
C LEU A 152 7.23 10.71 -22.60
N GLU A 153 8.23 11.48 -23.03
CA GLU A 153 8.22 12.13 -24.35
C GLU A 153 8.08 11.10 -25.48
N ALA A 154 8.81 9.99 -25.39
CA ALA A 154 8.70 8.90 -26.36
C ALA A 154 7.30 8.26 -26.32
N MET A 155 6.73 8.00 -25.13
CA MET A 155 5.40 7.42 -24.98
C MET A 155 4.28 8.35 -25.46
N GLN A 156 4.40 9.66 -25.26
CA GLN A 156 3.46 10.64 -25.82
C GLN A 156 3.45 10.59 -27.35
N ASN A 157 4.62 10.49 -27.99
CA ASN A 157 4.72 10.30 -29.43
C ASN A 157 4.08 8.98 -29.91
N VAL A 158 4.17 7.91 -29.12
CA VAL A 158 3.47 6.65 -29.41
C VAL A 158 1.97 6.83 -29.29
N HIS A 159 1.51 7.49 -28.21
CA HIS A 159 0.08 7.74 -27.98
C HIS A 159 -0.54 8.61 -29.09
N ASP A 160 0.15 9.65 -29.55
CA ASP A 160 -0.29 10.50 -30.65
C ASP A 160 -0.48 9.70 -31.96
N LYS A 161 0.38 8.71 -32.20
CA LYS A 161 0.29 7.84 -33.39
C LYS A 161 -0.77 6.75 -33.25
N PHE A 162 -1.02 6.27 -32.04
CA PHE A 162 -1.92 5.15 -31.74
C PHE A 162 -2.93 5.50 -30.63
N PRO A 163 -3.72 6.58 -30.79
CA PRO A 163 -4.59 7.11 -29.71
C PRO A 163 -5.73 6.14 -29.31
N LEU A 164 -6.02 5.14 -30.13
CA LEU A 164 -7.05 4.14 -29.88
C LEU A 164 -6.51 2.86 -29.20
N ASP A 165 -5.19 2.70 -29.13
CA ASP A 165 -4.58 1.57 -28.39
C ASP A 165 -4.64 1.85 -26.88
N THR A 166 -5.47 1.08 -26.18
CA THR A 166 -5.73 1.30 -24.75
C THR A 166 -4.49 1.06 -23.89
N ASP A 167 -3.65 0.07 -24.24
CA ASP A 167 -2.40 -0.17 -23.51
C ASP A 167 -1.44 1.02 -23.66
N VAL A 168 -1.30 1.55 -24.87
CA VAL A 168 -0.46 2.73 -25.13
C VAL A 168 -0.93 3.90 -24.28
N ALA A 169 -2.24 4.15 -24.20
CA ALA A 169 -2.81 5.19 -23.36
C ALA A 169 -2.46 4.98 -21.89
N VAL A 170 -2.67 3.77 -21.37
CA VAL A 170 -2.43 3.42 -19.95
C VAL A 170 -0.94 3.52 -19.60
N TRP A 171 -0.03 3.00 -20.45
CA TRP A 171 1.41 3.10 -20.18
C TRP A 171 1.94 4.53 -20.35
N THR A 172 1.27 5.37 -21.16
CA THR A 172 1.57 6.81 -21.22
C THR A 172 1.15 7.50 -19.91
N ALA A 173 -0.01 7.16 -19.36
CA ALA A 173 -0.44 7.64 -18.04
C ALA A 173 0.52 7.18 -16.94
N GLU A 174 0.97 5.93 -16.96
CA GLU A 174 1.94 5.42 -15.98
C GLU A 174 3.31 6.10 -16.10
N ALA A 175 3.76 6.44 -17.32
CA ALA A 175 4.98 7.21 -17.51
C ALA A 175 4.88 8.63 -16.90
N MET A 176 3.69 9.26 -16.90
CA MET A 176 3.43 10.52 -16.20
C MET A 176 3.46 10.32 -14.67
N ILE A 177 2.82 9.25 -14.19
CA ILE A 177 2.76 8.86 -12.78
C ILE A 177 4.17 8.65 -12.22
N CYS A 178 5.07 7.99 -12.95
CA CYS A 178 6.45 7.75 -12.53
C CYS A 178 7.29 9.04 -12.33
N LEU A 179 6.84 10.18 -12.82
CA LEU A 179 7.50 11.48 -12.58
C LEU A 179 7.04 12.16 -11.27
N GLN A 180 5.92 11.72 -10.71
CA GLN A 180 5.36 12.28 -9.46
C GLN A 180 4.68 11.19 -8.63
N PRO A 181 5.34 10.04 -8.33
CA PRO A 181 4.70 8.92 -7.65
C PRO A 181 4.13 9.37 -6.31
N TRP A 182 2.89 8.95 -5.99
CA TRP A 182 2.13 9.27 -4.78
C TRP A 182 1.77 10.74 -4.57
N ASN A 183 2.31 11.68 -5.34
CA ASN A 183 2.06 13.11 -5.21
C ASN A 183 1.00 13.58 -6.21
N TYR A 184 -0.27 13.22 -5.97
CA TYR A 184 -1.36 13.51 -6.91
C TYR A 184 -2.31 14.60 -6.43
N TRP A 185 -2.49 14.73 -5.12
CA TRP A 185 -3.41 15.69 -4.52
C TRP A 185 -2.78 16.38 -3.32
N THR A 186 -3.06 17.67 -3.16
CA THR A 186 -2.71 18.41 -1.94
C THR A 186 -3.65 18.03 -0.80
N LEU A 187 -3.31 18.39 0.43
CA LEU A 187 -4.20 18.23 1.59
C LEU A 187 -5.54 18.98 1.43
N ASP A 188 -5.55 20.06 0.65
CA ASP A 188 -6.77 20.83 0.34
C ASP A 188 -7.55 20.23 -0.84
N GLY A 189 -7.10 19.11 -1.41
CA GLY A 189 -7.76 18.39 -2.49
C GLY A 189 -7.52 18.96 -3.89
N GLU A 190 -6.53 19.84 -4.06
CA GLU A 190 -6.16 20.35 -5.37
C GLU A 190 -5.25 19.36 -6.10
N PRO A 191 -5.42 19.16 -7.43
CA PRO A 191 -4.57 18.24 -8.17
C PRO A 191 -3.15 18.79 -8.35
N VAL A 192 -2.15 17.93 -8.18
CA VAL A 192 -0.73 18.25 -8.32
C VAL A 192 -0.22 17.88 -9.72
N GLY A 193 0.60 18.72 -10.32
CA GLY A 193 1.33 18.43 -11.54
C GLY A 193 0.45 17.94 -12.68
N ARG A 194 0.71 16.76 -13.20
CA ARG A 194 -0.01 16.17 -14.35
C ARG A 194 -1.21 15.29 -13.95
N THR A 195 -1.64 15.32 -12.71
CA THR A 195 -2.78 14.51 -12.22
C THR A 195 -4.05 14.66 -13.09
N PRO A 196 -4.49 15.86 -13.50
CA PRO A 196 -5.65 16.00 -14.37
C PRO A 196 -5.49 15.30 -15.73
N GLU A 197 -4.26 15.30 -16.26
CA GLU A 197 -3.95 14.74 -17.58
C GLU A 197 -3.99 13.20 -17.55
N PHE A 198 -3.21 12.56 -16.68
CA PHE A 198 -3.21 11.09 -16.62
C PHE A 198 -4.54 10.54 -16.11
N ARG A 199 -5.24 11.25 -15.23
CA ARG A 199 -6.61 10.90 -14.82
C ARG A 199 -7.54 10.85 -16.03
N ALA A 200 -7.54 11.88 -16.87
CA ALA A 200 -8.39 11.93 -18.06
C ALA A 200 -8.08 10.79 -19.05
N ILE A 201 -6.78 10.45 -19.22
CA ILE A 201 -6.34 9.33 -20.05
C ILE A 201 -6.88 8.00 -19.50
N LEU A 202 -6.78 7.77 -18.19
CA LEU A 202 -7.27 6.54 -17.55
C LEU A 202 -8.80 6.43 -17.61
N GLU A 203 -9.53 7.51 -17.40
CA GLU A 203 -10.99 7.58 -17.55
C GLU A 203 -11.42 7.27 -19.00
N ASP A 204 -10.73 7.80 -19.99
CA ASP A 204 -10.98 7.49 -21.40
C ASP A 204 -10.66 6.03 -21.74
N ALA A 205 -9.55 5.49 -21.23
CA ALA A 205 -9.16 4.11 -21.40
C ALA A 205 -10.22 3.14 -20.83
N MET A 206 -10.70 3.40 -19.61
CA MET A 206 -11.76 2.60 -18.96
C MET A 206 -13.10 2.74 -19.66
N ARG A 207 -13.42 3.91 -20.22
CA ARG A 207 -14.66 4.09 -20.99
C ARG A 207 -14.65 3.26 -22.27
N ARG A 208 -13.51 3.16 -22.95
CA ARG A 208 -13.32 2.35 -24.17
C ARG A 208 -13.21 0.86 -23.88
N PHE A 209 -12.47 0.50 -22.83
CA PHE A 209 -12.26 -0.87 -22.41
C PHE A 209 -12.36 -1.00 -20.86
N PRO A 210 -13.60 -1.12 -20.33
CA PRO A 210 -13.82 -1.20 -18.88
C PRO A 210 -13.06 -2.33 -18.17
N GLY A 211 -12.78 -3.42 -18.88
CA GLY A 211 -12.04 -4.59 -18.38
C GLY A 211 -10.52 -4.48 -18.48
N HIS A 212 -9.94 -3.29 -18.70
CA HIS A 212 -8.49 -3.14 -18.75
C HIS A 212 -7.88 -3.16 -17.34
N PRO A 213 -7.06 -4.18 -16.95
CA PRO A 213 -6.61 -4.32 -15.57
C PRO A 213 -5.80 -3.12 -15.08
N ALA A 214 -4.76 -2.69 -15.82
CA ALA A 214 -3.91 -1.58 -15.38
C ALA A 214 -4.64 -0.23 -15.38
N ALA A 215 -5.61 0.01 -16.28
CA ALA A 215 -6.39 1.25 -16.25
C ALA A 215 -7.19 1.38 -14.95
N ASN A 216 -7.87 0.29 -14.53
CA ASN A 216 -8.60 0.27 -13.25
C ASN A 216 -7.65 0.39 -12.05
N HIS A 217 -6.51 -0.29 -12.08
CA HIS A 217 -5.50 -0.26 -11.03
C HIS A 217 -4.93 1.16 -10.81
N LEU A 218 -4.39 1.77 -11.87
CA LEU A 218 -3.81 3.11 -11.80
C LEU A 218 -4.87 4.19 -11.49
N TYR A 219 -6.12 3.99 -11.91
CA TYR A 219 -7.20 4.91 -11.57
C TYR A 219 -7.54 4.84 -10.07
N ILE A 220 -7.52 3.65 -9.45
CA ILE A 220 -7.66 3.51 -8.00
C ILE A 220 -6.57 4.33 -7.31
N HIS A 221 -5.30 4.13 -7.64
CA HIS A 221 -4.19 4.91 -7.08
C HIS A 221 -4.32 6.41 -7.32
N THR A 222 -4.83 6.81 -8.49
CA THR A 222 -5.07 8.23 -8.80
C THR A 222 -6.11 8.85 -7.87
N MET A 223 -7.14 8.08 -7.49
CA MET A 223 -8.31 8.62 -6.80
C MET A 223 -8.33 8.37 -5.29
N GLU A 224 -7.57 7.40 -4.78
CA GLU A 224 -7.56 7.01 -3.37
C GLU A 224 -7.25 8.16 -2.40
N SER A 225 -6.35 9.08 -2.80
CA SER A 225 -5.99 10.27 -2.02
C SER A 225 -6.76 11.54 -2.43
N SER A 226 -7.71 11.42 -3.37
CA SER A 226 -8.52 12.55 -3.82
C SER A 226 -9.64 12.88 -2.82
N PRO A 227 -10.26 14.07 -2.93
CA PRO A 227 -11.49 14.38 -2.19
C PRO A 227 -12.70 13.54 -2.62
N TRP A 228 -12.59 12.74 -3.68
CA TRP A 228 -13.69 11.97 -4.30
C TRP A 228 -13.31 10.51 -4.55
N PRO A 229 -12.84 9.75 -3.55
CA PRO A 229 -12.44 8.35 -3.74
C PRO A 229 -13.57 7.47 -4.27
N GLU A 230 -14.83 7.81 -3.97
CA GLU A 230 -16.03 7.11 -4.44
C GLU A 230 -16.15 7.06 -5.97
N MET A 231 -15.50 7.97 -6.70
CA MET A 231 -15.47 7.92 -8.17
C MET A 231 -14.74 6.69 -8.70
N ALA A 232 -13.85 6.10 -7.91
CA ALA A 232 -13.14 4.88 -8.27
C ALA A 232 -13.83 3.59 -7.79
N GLU A 233 -14.96 3.64 -7.07
CA GLU A 233 -15.69 2.42 -6.67
C GLU A 233 -16.02 1.49 -7.84
N PRO A 234 -16.47 1.97 -9.02
CA PRO A 234 -16.70 1.07 -10.15
C PRO A 234 -15.44 0.36 -10.66
N ALA A 235 -14.26 0.97 -10.52
CA ALA A 235 -12.98 0.35 -10.85
C ALA A 235 -12.58 -0.68 -9.78
N ALA A 236 -12.74 -0.33 -8.51
CA ALA A 236 -12.51 -1.20 -7.37
C ALA A 236 -13.38 -2.47 -7.43
N ASP A 237 -14.67 -2.32 -7.70
CA ASP A 237 -15.61 -3.46 -7.78
C ASP A 237 -15.26 -4.44 -8.92
N ARG A 238 -14.62 -3.98 -10.00
CA ARG A 238 -14.24 -4.83 -11.15
C ARG A 238 -12.88 -5.49 -11.01
N LEU A 239 -11.90 -4.75 -10.49
CA LEU A 239 -10.49 -5.07 -10.66
C LEU A 239 -10.11 -6.48 -10.20
N GLY A 240 -10.56 -6.89 -9.01
CA GLY A 240 -10.27 -8.20 -8.46
C GLY A 240 -10.81 -9.39 -9.27
N SER A 241 -11.74 -9.15 -10.20
CA SER A 241 -12.27 -10.17 -11.11
C SER A 241 -11.54 -10.24 -12.46
N LEU A 242 -10.75 -9.23 -12.80
CA LEU A 242 -10.06 -9.14 -14.10
C LEU A 242 -8.85 -10.08 -14.16
N ILE A 243 -8.11 -10.21 -13.07
CA ILE A 243 -7.02 -11.18 -12.90
C ILE A 243 -7.15 -11.83 -11.51
N PRO A 244 -8.11 -12.72 -11.31
CA PRO A 244 -8.49 -13.19 -9.97
C PRO A 244 -7.42 -14.04 -9.26
N GLY A 245 -6.40 -14.51 -9.99
CA GLY A 245 -5.24 -15.21 -9.44
C GLY A 245 -4.11 -14.30 -8.94
N CYS A 246 -4.20 -12.97 -9.14
CA CYS A 246 -3.21 -12.01 -8.66
C CYS A 246 -3.64 -11.38 -7.33
N GLY A 247 -2.96 -11.73 -6.24
CA GLY A 247 -3.26 -11.23 -4.90
C GLY A 247 -3.29 -9.70 -4.84
N HIS A 248 -2.29 -9.02 -5.42
CA HIS A 248 -2.23 -7.56 -5.43
C HIS A 248 -3.47 -6.91 -6.10
N LEU A 249 -3.91 -7.38 -7.27
CA LEU A 249 -5.10 -6.79 -7.92
C LEU A 249 -6.41 -7.09 -7.17
N VAL A 250 -6.48 -8.22 -6.47
CA VAL A 250 -7.62 -8.54 -5.61
C VAL A 250 -7.66 -7.61 -4.40
N HIS A 251 -6.49 -7.29 -3.82
CA HIS A 251 -6.33 -6.36 -2.70
C HIS A 251 -6.69 -4.92 -3.06
N MET A 252 -6.36 -4.46 -4.28
CA MET A 252 -6.44 -3.05 -4.69
C MET A 252 -7.80 -2.38 -4.47
N ALA A 253 -8.89 -3.12 -4.53
CA ALA A 253 -10.21 -2.60 -4.24
C ALA A 253 -10.33 -2.00 -2.83
N SER A 254 -9.56 -2.53 -1.88
CA SER A 254 -9.57 -2.07 -0.49
C SER A 254 -9.08 -0.63 -0.31
N HIS A 255 -8.23 -0.12 -1.20
CA HIS A 255 -7.79 1.27 -1.20
C HIS A 255 -8.98 2.24 -1.24
N ILE A 256 -9.95 1.96 -2.07
CA ILE A 256 -11.17 2.77 -2.19
C ILE A 256 -12.19 2.40 -1.10
N TRP A 257 -12.38 1.12 -0.82
CA TRP A 257 -13.38 0.69 0.15
C TRP A 257 -13.08 1.13 1.59
N MET A 258 -11.80 1.27 1.94
CA MET A 258 -11.42 1.87 3.23
C MET A 258 -11.84 3.34 3.32
N GLN A 259 -11.71 4.11 2.24
CA GLN A 259 -12.11 5.53 2.17
C GLN A 259 -13.63 5.73 2.13
N THR A 260 -14.37 4.76 1.59
CA THR A 260 -15.82 4.85 1.43
C THR A 260 -16.63 4.10 2.53
N GLY A 261 -15.92 3.54 3.53
CA GLY A 261 -16.55 2.87 4.67
C GLY A 261 -17.01 1.43 4.40
N ARG A 262 -16.58 0.83 3.30
CA ARG A 262 -16.87 -0.57 2.93
C ARG A 262 -15.84 -1.54 3.55
N TYR A 263 -15.65 -1.46 4.85
CA TYR A 263 -14.59 -2.21 5.57
C TYR A 263 -14.76 -3.73 5.50
N ASP A 264 -16.00 -4.26 5.43
CA ASP A 264 -16.25 -5.70 5.25
C ASP A 264 -15.68 -6.18 3.91
N ASP A 265 -15.97 -5.44 2.83
CA ASP A 265 -15.47 -5.75 1.48
C ASP A 265 -13.93 -5.65 1.44
N ALA A 266 -13.37 -4.62 2.09
CA ALA A 266 -11.93 -4.45 2.21
C ALA A 266 -11.24 -5.61 2.96
N ALA A 267 -11.81 -6.07 4.07
CA ALA A 267 -11.29 -7.23 4.79
C ALA A 267 -11.41 -8.52 3.97
N ASP A 268 -12.53 -8.73 3.29
CA ASP A 268 -12.79 -9.93 2.50
C ASP A 268 -11.85 -10.06 1.30
N CYS A 269 -11.59 -8.97 0.57
CA CYS A 269 -10.66 -8.99 -0.56
C CYS A 269 -9.21 -9.20 -0.09
N ASN A 270 -8.79 -8.57 1.01
CA ASN A 270 -7.44 -8.77 1.54
C ASN A 270 -7.22 -10.18 2.11
N ARG A 271 -8.24 -10.79 2.71
CA ARG A 271 -8.18 -12.20 3.11
C ARG A 271 -7.98 -13.13 1.92
N LYS A 272 -8.72 -12.86 0.82
CA LYS A 272 -8.56 -13.59 -0.43
C LYS A 272 -7.17 -13.36 -1.03
N ALA A 273 -6.69 -12.12 -1.05
CA ALA A 273 -5.37 -11.77 -1.54
C ALA A 273 -4.26 -12.49 -0.76
N ALA A 274 -4.30 -12.45 0.58
CA ALA A 274 -3.34 -13.14 1.42
C ALA A 274 -3.33 -14.66 1.18
N ALA A 275 -4.48 -15.29 0.93
CA ALA A 275 -4.55 -16.71 0.60
C ALA A 275 -3.93 -17.03 -0.77
N LEU A 276 -4.11 -16.15 -1.77
CA LEU A 276 -3.48 -16.27 -3.09
C LEU A 276 -1.96 -16.14 -2.99
N ASP A 277 -1.47 -15.19 -2.19
CA ASP A 277 -0.05 -14.96 -1.99
C ASP A 277 0.62 -16.14 -1.27
N SER A 278 -0.01 -16.68 -0.22
CA SER A 278 0.50 -17.88 0.47
C SER A 278 0.59 -19.07 -0.48
N ALA A 279 -0.41 -19.28 -1.34
CA ALA A 279 -0.38 -20.34 -2.35
C ALA A 279 0.71 -20.10 -3.42
N TRP A 280 0.99 -18.82 -3.76
CA TRP A 280 2.10 -18.48 -4.64
C TRP A 280 3.44 -18.88 -4.03
N PHE A 281 3.66 -18.57 -2.74
CA PHE A 281 4.92 -18.87 -2.05
C PHE A 281 5.18 -20.37 -1.84
N GLU A 282 4.14 -21.20 -1.81
CA GLU A 282 4.32 -22.67 -1.84
C GLU A 282 4.98 -23.12 -3.14
N GLY A 283 4.66 -22.47 -4.28
CA GLY A 283 5.25 -22.73 -5.59
C GLY A 283 6.59 -22.02 -5.83
N ASP A 284 6.80 -20.88 -5.20
CA ASP A 284 8.00 -20.04 -5.31
C ASP A 284 8.49 -19.53 -3.95
N PRO A 285 9.20 -20.37 -3.17
CA PRO A 285 9.70 -19.97 -1.85
C PRO A 285 10.73 -18.83 -1.89
N LEU A 286 11.30 -18.54 -3.06
CA LEU A 286 12.31 -17.52 -3.29
C LEU A 286 11.71 -16.22 -3.85
N ALA A 287 10.38 -16.10 -3.94
CA ALA A 287 9.73 -14.86 -4.33
C ALA A 287 10.28 -13.68 -3.50
N GLY A 288 11.02 -12.78 -4.17
CA GLY A 288 11.77 -11.70 -3.53
C GLY A 288 10.88 -10.52 -3.16
N GLU A 289 10.85 -9.51 -4.04
CA GLU A 289 10.09 -8.27 -3.82
C GLU A 289 8.58 -8.50 -3.70
N TYR A 290 8.02 -9.54 -4.32
CA TYR A 290 6.58 -9.84 -4.21
C TYR A 290 6.11 -10.11 -2.78
N ARG A 291 7.01 -10.53 -1.86
CA ARG A 291 6.68 -10.68 -0.43
C ARG A 291 6.27 -9.38 0.24
N PHE A 292 6.71 -8.23 -0.28
CA PHE A 292 6.24 -6.93 0.21
C PHE A 292 4.77 -6.70 -0.08
N TYR A 293 4.30 -7.06 -1.27
CA TYR A 293 2.88 -6.96 -1.63
C TYR A 293 2.03 -7.86 -0.74
N ALA A 294 2.51 -9.07 -0.45
CA ALA A 294 1.83 -9.98 0.47
C ALA A 294 1.78 -9.43 1.91
N ALA A 295 2.89 -8.88 2.40
CA ALA A 295 2.93 -8.22 3.71
C ALA A 295 1.98 -7.00 3.75
N HIS A 296 1.92 -6.23 2.67
CA HIS A 296 1.01 -5.10 2.52
C HIS A 296 -0.46 -5.55 2.51
N ASN A 297 -0.81 -6.62 1.81
CA ASN A 297 -2.16 -7.19 1.82
C ASN A 297 -2.59 -7.62 3.23
N ARG A 298 -1.70 -8.22 4.03
CA ARG A 298 -1.96 -8.55 5.43
C ARG A 298 -2.07 -7.31 6.31
N HIS A 299 -1.27 -6.29 6.06
CA HIS A 299 -1.33 -5.01 6.75
C HIS A 299 -2.70 -4.35 6.54
N PHE A 300 -3.20 -4.33 5.30
CA PHE A 300 -4.55 -3.85 4.98
C PHE A 300 -5.65 -4.70 5.62
N LEU A 301 -5.50 -6.03 5.61
CA LEU A 301 -6.45 -6.92 6.30
C LEU A 301 -6.55 -6.56 7.78
N ALA A 302 -5.41 -6.35 8.45
CA ALA A 302 -5.39 -5.94 9.84
C ALA A 302 -6.06 -4.60 10.05
N TRP A 303 -5.79 -3.63 9.18
CA TRP A 303 -6.36 -2.30 9.24
C TRP A 303 -7.89 -2.33 9.08
N ALA A 304 -8.41 -2.99 8.04
CA ALA A 304 -9.85 -3.17 7.81
C ALA A 304 -10.53 -3.91 8.97
N ALA A 305 -9.91 -5.00 9.46
CA ALA A 305 -10.43 -5.78 10.59
C ALA A 305 -10.49 -4.96 11.89
N CYS A 306 -9.55 -4.03 12.11
CA CYS A 306 -9.59 -3.10 13.23
C CYS A 306 -10.84 -2.22 13.21
N TYR A 307 -11.24 -1.70 12.05
CA TYR A 307 -12.44 -0.84 11.93
C TYR A 307 -13.76 -1.58 12.16
N GLN A 308 -13.74 -2.91 12.08
CA GLN A 308 -14.91 -3.78 12.27
C GLN A 308 -14.93 -4.52 13.59
N GLY A 309 -13.94 -4.31 14.47
CA GLY A 309 -13.85 -5.05 15.73
C GLY A 309 -13.55 -6.55 15.57
N ARG A 310 -12.96 -6.97 14.45
CA ARG A 310 -12.51 -8.35 14.19
C ARG A 310 -11.13 -8.58 14.79
N ARG A 311 -11.06 -8.59 16.13
CA ARG A 311 -9.79 -8.68 16.87
C ARG A 311 -8.94 -9.87 16.46
N ARG A 312 -9.52 -11.07 16.41
CA ARG A 312 -8.76 -12.29 16.08
C ARG A 312 -8.14 -12.21 14.71
N GLU A 313 -8.90 -11.72 13.74
CA GLU A 313 -8.43 -11.58 12.36
C GLU A 313 -7.33 -10.53 12.24
N ALA A 314 -7.48 -9.36 12.88
CA ALA A 314 -6.47 -8.32 12.89
C ALA A 314 -5.15 -8.81 13.52
N VAL A 315 -5.20 -9.50 14.65
CA VAL A 315 -4.01 -10.07 15.31
C VAL A 315 -3.36 -11.14 14.45
N THR A 316 -4.15 -12.05 13.86
CA THR A 316 -3.63 -13.08 12.95
C THR A 316 -2.95 -12.46 11.74
N ALA A 317 -3.53 -11.41 11.16
CA ALA A 317 -2.96 -10.75 9.99
C ALA A 317 -1.59 -10.12 10.26
N VAL A 318 -1.44 -9.36 11.37
CA VAL A 318 -0.13 -8.73 11.69
C VAL A 318 0.94 -9.75 12.10
N ARG A 319 0.57 -10.84 12.77
CA ARG A 319 1.51 -11.92 13.10
C ARG A 319 1.95 -12.68 11.84
N GLY A 320 1.04 -12.89 10.89
CA GLY A 320 1.34 -13.52 9.60
C GLY A 320 2.37 -12.77 8.76
N ILE A 321 2.54 -11.46 8.93
CA ILE A 321 3.60 -10.69 8.27
C ILE A 321 4.99 -11.18 8.70
N GLU A 322 5.20 -11.36 10.01
CA GLU A 322 6.47 -11.87 10.58
C GLU A 322 6.69 -13.35 10.23
N GLU A 323 5.62 -14.16 10.24
CA GLU A 323 5.69 -15.61 10.02
C GLU A 323 6.01 -15.98 8.56
N GLU A 324 5.47 -15.22 7.59
CA GLU A 324 5.62 -15.52 6.16
C GLU A 324 6.84 -14.85 5.52
N THR A 325 7.47 -13.89 6.20
CA THR A 325 8.63 -13.18 5.68
C THR A 325 9.90 -13.60 6.44
N PRO A 326 10.91 -14.17 5.76
CA PRO A 326 12.14 -14.56 6.41
C PRO A 326 12.83 -13.41 7.13
N ALA A 327 13.24 -13.61 8.39
CA ALA A 327 13.86 -12.56 9.22
C ALA A 327 15.08 -11.87 8.57
N PRO A 328 16.00 -12.58 7.85
CA PRO A 328 17.09 -11.92 7.14
C PRO A 328 16.61 -10.97 6.02
N LEU A 329 15.46 -11.28 5.38
CA LEU A 329 14.87 -10.40 4.37
C LEU A 329 14.24 -9.16 5.00
N LEU A 330 13.57 -9.32 6.15
CA LEU A 330 13.03 -8.19 6.91
C LEU A 330 14.14 -7.21 7.32
N GLU A 331 15.28 -7.73 7.81
CA GLU A 331 16.42 -6.90 8.20
C GLU A 331 17.09 -6.24 6.99
N ALA A 332 17.30 -6.98 5.91
CA ALA A 332 17.90 -6.43 4.69
C ALA A 332 17.07 -5.30 4.06
N LEU A 333 15.76 -5.31 4.30
CA LEU A 333 14.79 -4.36 3.78
C LEU A 333 14.20 -3.48 4.89
N ALA A 334 14.96 -3.28 5.98
CA ALA A 334 14.53 -2.57 7.18
C ALA A 334 13.98 -1.16 6.91
N GLU A 335 14.44 -0.51 5.85
CA GLU A 335 13.95 0.81 5.44
C GLU A 335 12.41 0.85 5.34
N ASN A 336 11.79 -0.19 4.79
CA ASN A 336 10.34 -0.28 4.58
C ASN A 336 9.67 -1.32 5.51
N SER A 337 10.35 -2.45 5.78
CA SER A 337 9.76 -3.56 6.55
C SER A 337 9.50 -3.18 8.01
N ASP A 338 10.34 -2.35 8.62
CA ASP A 338 10.21 -1.91 10.02
C ASP A 338 8.89 -1.20 10.26
N GLY A 339 8.48 -0.31 9.35
CA GLY A 339 7.18 0.37 9.43
C GLY A 339 5.98 -0.56 9.33
N VAL A 340 6.04 -1.57 8.45
CA VAL A 340 4.97 -2.56 8.29
C VAL A 340 4.86 -3.45 9.54
N LEU A 341 5.98 -3.91 10.08
CA LEU A 341 6.04 -4.72 11.31
C LEU A 341 5.50 -3.98 12.53
N ALA A 342 5.69 -2.65 12.55
CA ALA A 342 5.22 -1.78 13.64
C ALA A 342 3.69 -1.78 13.77
N SER A 343 2.93 -2.17 12.73
CA SER A 343 1.47 -2.31 12.74
C SER A 343 0.94 -3.23 13.85
N LYS A 344 1.74 -4.21 14.28
CA LYS A 344 1.41 -5.10 15.41
C LYS A 344 1.06 -4.30 16.67
N TRP A 345 1.84 -3.28 16.98
CA TRP A 345 1.62 -2.49 18.20
C TRP A 345 0.32 -1.69 18.14
N HIS A 346 -0.02 -1.15 16.97
CA HIS A 346 -1.31 -0.48 16.74
C HIS A 346 -2.49 -1.44 16.98
N VAL A 347 -2.42 -2.65 16.44
CA VAL A 347 -3.48 -3.67 16.59
C VAL A 347 -3.66 -4.08 18.06
N LEU A 348 -2.55 -4.36 18.75
CA LEU A 348 -2.61 -4.76 20.16
C LEU A 348 -3.18 -3.64 21.05
N VAL A 349 -2.77 -2.39 20.84
CA VAL A 349 -3.32 -1.22 21.55
C VAL A 349 -4.80 -1.03 21.22
N ARG A 350 -5.17 -1.14 19.94
CA ARG A 350 -6.55 -0.98 19.47
C ARG A 350 -7.54 -1.85 20.21
N PHE A 351 -7.13 -3.08 20.51
CA PHE A 351 -7.98 -4.07 21.17
C PHE A 351 -7.72 -4.20 22.68
N GLY A 352 -6.92 -3.31 23.26
CA GLY A 352 -6.66 -3.30 24.70
C GLY A 352 -5.99 -4.58 25.21
N LEU A 353 -5.12 -5.19 24.42
CA LEU A 353 -4.44 -6.46 24.73
C LEU A 353 -3.23 -6.20 25.64
N TRP A 354 -3.50 -5.59 26.79
CA TRP A 354 -2.45 -5.06 27.68
C TRP A 354 -1.48 -6.14 28.16
N ASP A 355 -1.99 -7.31 28.57
CA ASP A 355 -1.16 -8.41 29.03
C ASP A 355 -0.27 -8.95 27.91
N GLU A 356 -0.79 -9.04 26.67
CA GLU A 356 -0.01 -9.46 25.51
C GLU A 356 1.09 -8.44 25.19
N ILE A 357 0.76 -7.13 25.16
CA ILE A 357 1.74 -6.07 24.96
C ILE A 357 2.89 -6.15 25.96
N LEU A 358 2.56 -6.36 27.24
CA LEU A 358 3.56 -6.42 28.32
C LEU A 358 4.41 -7.69 28.29
N ALA A 359 3.90 -8.77 27.67
CA ALA A 359 4.59 -10.05 27.52
C ALA A 359 5.44 -10.12 26.22
N GLU A 360 5.18 -9.27 25.22
CA GLU A 360 5.94 -9.27 23.96
C GLU A 360 7.41 -8.94 24.20
N PRO A 361 8.34 -9.66 23.54
CA PRO A 361 9.76 -9.35 23.62
C PRO A 361 10.05 -7.99 22.95
N ALA A 362 11.15 -7.35 23.38
CA ALA A 362 11.61 -6.13 22.72
C ALA A 362 12.01 -6.43 21.26
N PRO A 363 11.65 -5.55 20.31
CA PRO A 363 12.06 -5.68 18.91
C PRO A 363 13.59 -5.66 18.75
N PRO A 364 14.14 -6.26 17.69
CA PRO A 364 15.57 -6.23 17.43
C PRO A 364 16.08 -4.80 17.25
N GLU A 365 17.39 -4.61 17.40
CA GLU A 365 18.00 -3.27 17.38
C GLU A 365 17.82 -2.54 16.03
N TRP A 366 17.81 -3.26 14.94
CA TRP A 366 17.61 -2.70 13.61
C TRP A 366 16.18 -2.16 13.38
N ALA A 367 15.19 -2.67 14.12
CA ALA A 367 13.77 -2.30 13.96
C ALA A 367 13.43 -1.07 14.81
N THR A 368 13.93 0.08 14.41
CA THR A 368 13.87 1.33 15.20
C THR A 368 12.47 1.92 15.31
N VAL A 369 11.61 1.78 14.27
CA VAL A 369 10.19 2.16 14.32
C VAL A 369 9.44 1.24 15.28
N CYS A 370 9.65 -0.08 15.15
CA CYS A 370 9.05 -1.05 16.07
C CYS A 370 9.44 -0.76 17.52
N ARG A 371 10.68 -0.36 17.79
CA ARG A 371 11.12 0.00 19.15
C ARG A 371 10.42 1.24 19.68
N CYS A 372 10.19 2.25 18.85
CA CYS A 372 9.38 3.40 19.25
C CYS A 372 7.96 2.96 19.63
N LEU A 373 7.29 2.23 18.75
CA LEU A 373 5.91 1.81 18.97
C LEU A 373 5.78 0.73 20.06
N TYR A 374 6.82 -0.07 20.34
CA TYR A 374 6.89 -0.94 21.50
C TYR A 374 6.80 -0.15 22.81
N HIS A 375 7.60 0.91 22.96
CA HIS A 375 7.55 1.75 24.16
C HIS A 375 6.25 2.55 24.25
N TYR A 376 5.72 3.04 23.11
CA TYR A 376 4.39 3.63 23.04
C TYR A 376 3.32 2.67 23.57
N ALA A 377 3.23 1.45 23.01
CA ALA A 377 2.22 0.47 23.38
C ALA A 377 2.31 0.06 24.85
N ARG A 378 3.51 -0.16 25.37
CA ARG A 378 3.74 -0.50 26.80
C ARG A 378 3.39 0.67 27.70
N GLY A 379 3.72 1.89 27.33
CA GLY A 379 3.35 3.09 28.08
C GLY A 379 1.83 3.25 28.20
N VAL A 380 1.10 3.05 27.09
CA VAL A 380 -0.36 3.04 27.06
C VAL A 380 -0.92 1.88 27.90
N ALA A 381 -0.34 0.67 27.78
CA ALA A 381 -0.77 -0.50 28.56
C ALA A 381 -0.60 -0.27 30.08
N PHE A 382 0.54 0.25 30.51
CA PHE A 382 0.77 0.58 31.93
C PHE A 382 -0.17 1.68 32.43
N ALA A 383 -0.43 2.72 31.64
CA ALA A 383 -1.38 3.77 31.99
C ALA A 383 -2.81 3.21 32.17
N ASN A 384 -3.23 2.28 31.31
CA ASN A 384 -4.56 1.68 31.36
C ASN A 384 -4.69 0.53 32.37
N THR A 385 -3.58 0.13 33.01
CA THR A 385 -3.55 -0.84 34.14
C THR A 385 -3.13 -0.18 35.45
N ASP A 386 -3.30 1.14 35.60
CA ASP A 386 -3.04 1.95 36.80
C ASP A 386 -1.57 1.94 37.29
N GLN A 387 -0.61 1.63 36.40
CA GLN A 387 0.83 1.59 36.66
C GLN A 387 1.53 2.85 36.15
N ILE A 388 1.12 4.01 36.61
CA ILE A 388 1.51 5.32 36.06
C ILE A 388 3.02 5.57 36.08
N ASP A 389 3.73 5.15 37.11
CA ASP A 389 5.19 5.35 37.15
C ASP A 389 5.91 4.56 36.07
N ARG A 390 5.48 3.32 35.82
CA ARG A 390 6.00 2.50 34.71
C ARG A 390 5.62 3.08 33.35
N ALA A 391 4.41 3.65 33.21
CA ALA A 391 4.02 4.35 32.01
C ALA A 391 4.94 5.55 31.69
N ARG A 392 5.36 6.28 32.72
CA ARG A 392 6.32 7.38 32.59
C ARG A 392 7.73 6.89 32.23
N GLU A 393 8.16 5.73 32.76
CA GLU A 393 9.42 5.11 32.36
C GLU A 393 9.41 4.74 30.87
N GLU A 394 8.32 4.13 30.38
CA GLU A 394 8.17 3.82 28.94
C GLU A 394 8.11 5.09 28.07
N ARG A 395 7.49 6.17 28.54
CA ARG A 395 7.52 7.47 27.83
C ARG A 395 8.95 8.01 27.69
N ASN A 396 9.79 7.86 28.71
CA ASN A 396 11.19 8.25 28.63
C ASN A 396 11.98 7.35 27.70
N ALA A 397 11.71 6.04 27.70
CA ALA A 397 12.30 5.07 26.79
C ALA A 397 11.88 5.32 25.34
N PHE A 398 10.60 5.70 25.10
CA PHE A 398 10.12 6.16 23.79
C PHE A 398 10.94 7.34 23.28
N ALA A 399 11.17 8.36 24.10
CA ALA A 399 11.94 9.53 23.70
C ALA A 399 13.39 9.17 23.30
N GLN A 400 13.99 8.19 23.98
CA GLN A 400 15.31 7.68 23.61
C GLN A 400 15.28 6.88 22.30
N ALA A 401 14.26 6.01 22.11
CA ALA A 401 14.08 5.25 20.86
C ALA A 401 13.82 6.20 19.67
N GLN A 402 13.01 7.24 19.86
CA GLN A 402 12.76 8.27 18.84
C GLN A 402 14.06 8.95 18.40
N LYS A 403 14.92 9.34 19.36
CA LYS A 403 16.22 9.92 19.05
C LYS A 403 17.10 8.96 18.24
N THR A 404 17.11 7.67 18.58
CA THR A 404 17.84 6.63 17.82
C THR A 404 17.31 6.51 16.39
N LEU A 405 16.00 6.58 16.20
CA LEU A 405 15.37 6.57 14.87
C LEU A 405 15.77 7.82 14.05
N GLU A 406 15.76 9.02 14.67
CA GLU A 406 16.10 10.28 14.00
C GLU A 406 17.59 10.37 13.61
N GLU A 407 18.47 9.75 14.37
CA GLU A 407 19.93 9.72 14.11
C GLU A 407 20.36 8.56 13.22
N GLY A 408 19.47 7.59 12.93
CA GLY A 408 19.73 6.38 12.15
C GLY A 408 19.42 6.52 10.67
N ASP A 409 19.47 5.37 9.97
CA ASP A 409 19.09 5.30 8.56
C ASP A 409 17.57 5.57 8.39
N PRO A 410 17.17 6.15 7.25
CA PRO A 410 15.75 6.41 6.98
C PRO A 410 14.86 5.18 7.15
N ARG A 411 13.66 5.39 7.71
CA ARG A 411 12.61 4.38 7.84
C ARG A 411 11.29 4.98 7.35
N TRP A 412 10.51 4.17 6.64
CA TRP A 412 9.25 4.62 6.06
C TRP A 412 8.04 3.98 6.74
N LEU A 413 7.01 4.79 6.89
CA LEU A 413 5.63 4.39 7.21
C LEU A 413 4.76 4.76 6.01
N GLY A 414 4.50 3.79 5.14
CA GLY A 414 3.94 4.08 3.83
C GLY A 414 4.88 4.96 3.00
N ASN A 415 4.40 6.10 2.53
CA ASN A 415 5.15 7.07 1.73
C ASN A 415 5.73 8.24 2.56
N GLN A 416 5.78 8.13 3.89
CA GLN A 416 6.30 9.15 4.79
C GLN A 416 7.44 8.64 5.65
N GLN A 417 8.35 9.52 6.02
CA GLN A 417 9.44 9.15 6.92
C GLN A 417 8.90 8.94 8.34
N ALA A 418 9.30 7.84 8.96
CA ALA A 418 8.79 7.46 10.28
C ALA A 418 9.07 8.52 11.36
N HIS A 419 10.20 9.24 11.28
CA HIS A 419 10.53 10.30 12.24
C HIS A 419 9.53 11.47 12.20
N GLU A 420 8.82 11.70 11.09
CA GLU A 420 7.78 12.73 10.98
C GLU A 420 6.48 12.30 11.68
N ILE A 421 6.26 11.00 11.86
CA ILE A 421 5.07 10.43 12.49
C ILE A 421 5.27 10.22 14.01
N MET A 422 6.49 9.98 14.47
CA MET A 422 6.76 9.72 15.90
C MET A 422 6.35 10.85 16.86
N PRO A 423 6.40 12.16 16.49
CA PRO A 423 5.83 13.21 17.33
C PRO A 423 4.34 13.04 17.61
N LEU A 424 3.54 12.51 16.66
CA LEU A 424 2.14 12.16 16.90
C LEU A 424 2.01 11.01 17.92
N ALA A 425 2.80 9.94 17.78
CA ALA A 425 2.84 8.83 18.74
C ALA A 425 3.17 9.33 20.17
N LYS A 426 4.14 10.23 20.27
CA LYS A 426 4.52 10.87 21.54
C LYS A 426 3.35 11.61 22.17
N LEU A 427 2.64 12.42 21.39
CA LEU A 427 1.50 13.21 21.88
C LEU A 427 0.35 12.33 22.35
N VAL A 428 0.04 11.23 21.62
CA VAL A 428 -0.98 10.27 22.06
C VAL A 428 -0.57 9.58 23.34
N LEU A 429 0.67 9.11 23.44
CA LEU A 429 1.21 8.49 24.66
C LEU A 429 1.15 9.44 25.86
N GLU A 430 1.63 10.68 25.68
CA GLU A 430 1.61 11.71 26.71
C GLU A 430 0.18 12.02 27.15
N GLY A 431 -0.72 12.14 26.19
CA GLY A 431 -2.13 12.43 26.44
C GLY A 431 -2.81 11.37 27.31
N GLU A 432 -2.64 10.08 26.99
CA GLU A 432 -3.22 9.02 27.78
C GLU A 432 -2.56 8.88 29.16
N VAL A 433 -1.23 8.95 29.24
CA VAL A 433 -0.50 8.85 30.51
C VAL A 433 -0.87 10.01 31.47
N GLU A 434 -0.86 11.25 31.00
CA GLU A 434 -1.20 12.40 31.82
C GLU A 434 -2.68 12.39 32.24
N PHE A 435 -3.60 11.98 31.36
CA PHE A 435 -5.00 11.84 31.73
C PHE A 435 -5.20 10.81 32.84
N LYS A 436 -4.60 9.62 32.70
CA LYS A 436 -4.69 8.54 33.71
C LYS A 436 -3.95 8.90 35.01
N ALA A 437 -2.92 9.73 34.95
CA ALA A 437 -2.25 10.29 36.12
C ALA A 437 -3.07 11.35 36.87
N GLY A 438 -4.26 11.71 36.38
CA GLY A 438 -5.13 12.74 36.97
C GLY A 438 -4.87 14.16 36.44
N ASN A 439 -3.88 14.35 35.58
CA ASN A 439 -3.56 15.62 34.92
C ASN A 439 -4.45 15.85 33.70
N THR A 440 -5.77 15.75 33.87
CA THR A 440 -6.79 15.74 32.81
C THR A 440 -6.60 16.85 31.77
N LYS A 441 -6.33 18.09 32.21
CA LYS A 441 -6.15 19.22 31.31
C LYS A 441 -4.94 19.04 30.39
N ALA A 442 -3.83 18.57 30.94
CA ALA A 442 -2.60 18.32 30.17
C ALA A 442 -2.81 17.18 29.17
N GLY A 443 -3.43 16.07 29.63
CA GLY A 443 -3.75 14.92 28.79
C GLY A 443 -4.65 15.27 27.59
N LEU A 444 -5.76 15.97 27.83
CA LEU A 444 -6.66 16.41 26.76
C LEU A 444 -6.00 17.43 25.82
N SER A 445 -5.10 18.31 26.33
CA SER A 445 -4.36 19.25 25.49
C SER A 445 -3.41 18.51 24.52
N ALA A 446 -2.68 17.52 25.01
CA ALA A 446 -1.78 16.71 24.17
C ALA A 446 -2.55 15.92 23.08
N LEU A 447 -3.69 15.32 23.43
CA LEU A 447 -4.52 14.61 22.44
C LEU A 447 -5.14 15.55 21.41
N LYS A 448 -5.53 16.76 21.80
CA LYS A 448 -6.01 17.76 20.85
C LYS A 448 -4.92 18.18 19.87
N GLU A 449 -3.70 18.32 20.34
CA GLU A 449 -2.53 18.60 19.49
C GLU A 449 -2.21 17.41 18.58
N ALA A 450 -2.33 16.18 19.09
CA ALA A 450 -2.18 14.96 18.31
C ALA A 450 -3.17 14.91 17.13
N VAL A 451 -4.45 15.23 17.36
CA VAL A 451 -5.46 15.34 16.30
C VAL A 451 -5.08 16.40 15.26
N ALA A 452 -4.64 17.58 15.70
CA ALA A 452 -4.24 18.66 14.79
C ALA A 452 -2.97 18.33 13.99
N MET A 453 -2.11 17.45 14.51
CA MET A 453 -0.94 16.95 13.80
C MET A 453 -1.34 15.88 12.80
N GLU A 454 -2.20 14.92 13.19
CA GLU A 454 -2.71 13.87 12.32
C GLU A 454 -3.38 14.42 11.05
N GLU A 455 -4.15 15.51 11.16
CA GLU A 455 -4.79 16.17 10.02
C GLU A 455 -3.82 16.79 8.99
N LYS A 456 -2.54 16.86 9.31
CA LYS A 456 -1.48 17.33 8.40
C LYS A 456 -0.69 16.20 7.76
N ILE A 457 -0.95 14.96 8.15
CA ILE A 457 -0.28 13.79 7.57
C ILE A 457 -0.75 13.62 6.13
N VAL A 458 0.21 13.52 5.21
CA VAL A 458 -0.08 13.23 3.80
C VAL A 458 -0.65 11.82 3.68
N TYR A 459 -1.56 11.64 2.73
CA TYR A 459 -2.19 10.34 2.50
C TYR A 459 -1.17 9.23 2.26
N ALA A 460 -1.38 8.09 2.93
CA ALA A 460 -0.71 6.83 2.71
C ALA A 460 -1.60 5.66 3.16
N GLU A 461 -1.39 4.48 2.66
CA GLU A 461 -2.19 3.28 2.96
C GLU A 461 -1.32 2.05 3.25
N PRO A 462 -1.64 1.36 4.35
CA PRO A 462 -2.49 1.84 5.45
C PRO A 462 -2.01 3.18 5.99
N ALA A 463 -2.90 3.92 6.68
CA ALA A 463 -2.53 5.19 7.28
C ALA A 463 -1.28 5.03 8.16
N PRO A 464 -0.27 5.94 8.08
CA PRO A 464 0.97 5.85 8.87
C PRO A 464 0.71 5.78 10.38
N TRP A 465 -0.42 6.36 10.80
CA TRP A 465 -0.99 6.20 12.13
C TRP A 465 -2.34 5.48 11.98
N MET A 466 -2.35 4.16 12.19
CA MET A 466 -3.50 3.30 11.88
C MET A 466 -4.74 3.57 12.72
N MET A 467 -4.56 4.11 13.93
CA MET A 467 -5.64 4.33 14.90
C MET A 467 -5.86 5.82 15.09
N PRO A 468 -6.93 6.42 14.54
CA PRO A 468 -7.16 7.84 14.64
C PRO A 468 -7.03 8.38 16.07
N ALA A 469 -6.21 9.42 16.26
CA ALA A 469 -6.03 10.09 17.55
C ALA A 469 -7.36 10.62 18.08
N ARG A 470 -8.30 10.94 17.18
CA ARG A 470 -9.68 11.33 17.51
C ARG A 470 -10.41 10.29 18.35
N HIS A 471 -10.11 8.99 18.20
CA HIS A 471 -10.78 7.96 18.99
C HIS A 471 -10.36 8.00 20.48
N ALA A 472 -9.08 8.19 20.76
CA ALA A 472 -8.59 8.37 22.13
C ALA A 472 -9.06 9.72 22.72
N TYR A 473 -8.92 10.80 21.94
CA TYR A 473 -9.35 12.13 22.37
C TYR A 473 -10.84 12.16 22.71
N GLY A 474 -11.70 11.69 21.82
CA GLY A 474 -13.14 11.65 22.04
C GLY A 474 -13.55 10.79 23.25
N ALA A 475 -12.91 9.61 23.44
CA ALA A 475 -13.18 8.74 24.58
C ALA A 475 -12.84 9.41 25.93
N LEU A 476 -11.72 10.12 26.00
CA LEU A 476 -11.29 10.82 27.21
C LEU A 476 -12.06 12.13 27.44
N LEU A 477 -12.54 12.81 26.39
CA LEU A 477 -13.52 13.89 26.51
C LEU A 477 -14.81 13.40 27.16
N ILE A 478 -15.35 12.27 26.71
CA ILE A 478 -16.54 11.64 27.31
C ILE A 478 -16.28 11.31 28.78
N SER A 479 -15.17 10.67 29.11
CA SER A 479 -14.76 10.34 30.47
C SER A 479 -14.68 11.58 31.40
N ASN A 480 -14.42 12.74 30.82
CA ASN A 480 -14.37 14.05 31.51
C ASN A 480 -15.69 14.85 31.43
N GLY A 481 -16.77 14.29 30.88
CA GLY A 481 -18.08 14.95 30.78
C GLY A 481 -18.18 16.01 29.67
N GLN A 482 -17.20 16.12 28.78
CA GLN A 482 -17.16 17.09 27.67
C GLN A 482 -17.87 16.54 26.42
N PHE A 483 -19.15 16.16 26.57
CA PHE A 483 -19.92 15.43 25.56
C PHE A 483 -20.11 16.19 24.23
N LYS A 484 -20.28 17.54 24.26
CA LYS A 484 -20.44 18.35 23.04
C LYS A 484 -19.16 18.39 22.21
N GLU A 485 -18.02 18.49 22.86
CA GLU A 485 -16.72 18.47 22.19
C GLU A 485 -16.45 17.08 21.60
N ALA A 486 -16.73 16.03 22.37
CA ALA A 486 -16.63 14.65 21.88
C ALA A 486 -17.51 14.38 20.65
N GLU A 487 -18.76 14.87 20.64
CA GLU A 487 -19.65 14.79 19.48
C GLU A 487 -19.01 15.41 18.23
N ALA A 488 -18.45 16.60 18.34
CA ALA A 488 -17.80 17.28 17.21
C ALA A 488 -16.59 16.48 16.68
N VAL A 489 -15.79 15.87 17.59
CA VAL A 489 -14.65 15.03 17.24
C VAL A 489 -15.10 13.80 16.44
N TYR A 490 -16.16 13.11 16.86
CA TYR A 490 -16.63 11.92 16.18
C TYR A 490 -17.34 12.23 14.86
N LEU A 491 -18.07 13.33 14.77
CA LEU A 491 -18.66 13.77 13.50
C LEU A 491 -17.57 14.06 12.48
N ARG A 492 -16.49 14.74 12.89
CA ARG A 492 -15.33 14.97 12.02
C ARG A 492 -14.65 13.68 11.62
N ASP A 493 -14.53 12.71 12.51
CA ASP A 493 -13.96 11.41 12.20
C ASP A 493 -14.79 10.63 11.17
N LEU A 494 -16.11 10.70 11.27
CA LEU A 494 -17.05 10.06 10.33
C LEU A 494 -17.07 10.74 8.94
N GLU A 495 -16.65 12.00 8.82
CA GLU A 495 -16.41 12.67 7.54
C GLU A 495 -15.17 12.10 6.83
N VAL A 496 -14.12 11.79 7.59
CA VAL A 496 -12.84 11.27 7.06
C VAL A 496 -12.89 9.76 6.85
N LEU A 497 -13.51 9.04 7.78
CA LEU A 497 -13.62 7.59 7.81
C LEU A 497 -15.09 7.18 7.96
N PRO A 498 -15.87 7.21 6.88
CA PRO A 498 -17.29 6.96 6.92
C PRO A 498 -17.66 5.61 7.54
N ALA A 499 -18.74 5.57 8.28
CA ALA A 499 -19.32 4.36 8.86
C ALA A 499 -18.41 3.55 9.81
N ASN A 500 -17.28 4.10 10.28
CA ASN A 500 -16.44 3.36 11.22
C ASN A 500 -17.12 3.16 12.58
N GLY A 501 -17.07 1.91 13.09
CA GLY A 501 -17.81 1.53 14.29
C GLY A 501 -17.31 2.22 15.55
N TRP A 502 -16.02 2.58 15.63
CA TRP A 502 -15.46 3.21 16.83
C TRP A 502 -15.99 4.63 17.03
N ALA A 503 -16.01 5.43 15.94
CA ALA A 503 -16.60 6.78 16.00
C ALA A 503 -18.10 6.73 16.24
N LEU A 504 -18.83 5.79 15.62
CA LEU A 504 -20.27 5.60 15.84
C LEU A 504 -20.58 5.24 17.31
N LEU A 505 -19.77 4.39 17.93
CA LEU A 505 -19.86 4.07 19.36
C LEU A 505 -19.64 5.32 20.23
N GLY A 506 -18.58 6.07 19.93
CA GLY A 506 -18.27 7.31 20.63
C GLY A 506 -19.34 8.38 20.46
N LEU A 507 -19.85 8.57 19.24
CA LEU A 507 -20.94 9.50 18.95
C LEU A 507 -22.21 9.13 19.73
N ARG A 508 -22.59 7.85 19.75
CA ARG A 508 -23.70 7.37 20.57
C ARG A 508 -23.54 7.79 22.03
N ASP A 509 -22.36 7.57 22.60
CA ASP A 509 -22.12 7.83 24.02
C ASP A 509 -22.04 9.33 24.32
N ALA A 510 -21.51 10.13 23.40
CA ALA A 510 -21.53 11.59 23.49
C ALA A 510 -22.98 12.16 23.46
N LEU A 511 -23.83 11.61 22.61
CA LEU A 511 -25.25 12.00 22.52
C LEU A 511 -26.05 11.56 23.76
N ARG A 512 -25.79 10.37 24.31
CA ARG A 512 -26.37 9.89 25.59
C ARG A 512 -26.01 10.84 26.74
N GLY A 513 -24.74 11.21 26.84
CA GLY A 513 -24.28 12.15 27.88
C GLY A 513 -24.92 13.52 27.80
N GLN A 514 -25.42 13.93 26.63
CA GLN A 514 -26.19 15.16 26.41
C GLN A 514 -27.71 14.99 26.63
N GLY A 515 -28.19 13.75 26.92
CA GLY A 515 -29.61 13.45 27.03
C GLY A 515 -30.38 13.37 25.70
N ARG A 516 -29.73 13.37 24.55
CA ARG A 516 -30.28 13.31 23.18
C ARG A 516 -30.58 11.86 22.78
N LYS A 517 -31.58 11.27 23.43
CA LYS A 517 -31.87 9.82 23.35
C LYS A 517 -32.21 9.31 21.96
N ASP A 518 -33.00 10.08 21.18
CA ASP A 518 -33.43 9.66 19.84
C ASP A 518 -32.23 9.62 18.87
N GLU A 519 -31.38 10.62 18.91
CA GLU A 519 -30.18 10.68 18.07
C GLU A 519 -29.14 9.63 18.50
N ALA A 520 -28.98 9.41 19.80
CA ALA A 520 -28.16 8.33 20.32
C ALA A 520 -28.65 6.94 19.86
N LYS A 521 -29.95 6.74 19.72
CA LYS A 521 -30.52 5.50 19.18
C LYS A 521 -30.16 5.31 17.70
N LEU A 522 -30.20 6.36 16.89
CA LEU A 522 -29.79 6.30 15.48
C LEU A 522 -28.29 5.96 15.36
N ALA A 523 -27.44 6.58 16.20
CA ALA A 523 -26.02 6.26 16.24
C ALA A 523 -25.77 4.80 16.70
N ASP A 524 -26.54 4.27 17.66
CA ASP A 524 -26.45 2.87 18.10
C ASP A 524 -26.86 1.89 16.98
N GLU A 525 -27.90 2.20 16.22
CA GLU A 525 -28.32 1.40 15.07
C GLU A 525 -27.24 1.39 13.97
N ALA A 526 -26.60 2.53 13.69
CA ALA A 526 -25.49 2.62 12.77
C ALA A 526 -24.27 1.83 13.28
N PHE A 527 -23.93 1.98 14.55
CA PHE A 527 -22.87 1.21 15.20
C PHE A 527 -23.10 -0.30 15.09
N ARG A 528 -24.30 -0.79 15.38
CA ARG A 528 -24.62 -2.23 15.26
C ARG A 528 -24.48 -2.75 13.85
N ARG A 529 -24.81 -1.94 12.83
CA ARG A 529 -24.56 -2.31 11.43
C ARG A 529 -23.08 -2.42 11.13
N ALA A 530 -22.28 -1.43 11.54
CA ALA A 530 -20.82 -1.43 11.36
C ALA A 530 -20.13 -2.56 12.14
N TRP A 531 -20.73 -2.99 13.26
CA TRP A 531 -20.17 -3.98 14.19
C TRP A 531 -20.72 -5.40 14.04
N ARG A 532 -21.45 -5.67 12.93
CA ARG A 532 -22.13 -6.96 12.69
C ARG A 532 -21.17 -8.14 12.60
N SER A 533 -19.93 -7.90 12.17
CA SER A 533 -18.88 -8.92 11.96
C SER A 533 -17.86 -8.97 13.10
N ALA A 534 -18.04 -8.14 14.14
CA ALA A 534 -17.11 -8.03 15.26
C ALA A 534 -17.09 -9.28 16.14
N ASP A 535 -15.93 -9.60 16.70
CA ASP A 535 -15.76 -10.64 17.71
C ASP A 535 -15.46 -10.06 19.11
N VAL A 536 -15.52 -8.73 19.25
CA VAL A 536 -15.36 -7.99 20.51
C VAL A 536 -16.40 -6.90 20.66
N MET A 537 -16.68 -6.50 21.92
CA MET A 537 -17.43 -5.30 22.24
C MET A 537 -16.56 -4.39 23.10
N PRO A 538 -16.06 -3.26 22.54
CA PRO A 538 -15.20 -2.36 23.30
C PRO A 538 -15.99 -1.53 24.31
N PRO A 539 -15.35 -1.07 25.39
CA PRO A 539 -16.01 -0.25 26.41
C PRO A 539 -16.33 1.17 25.90
N ALA A 540 -15.56 1.69 24.98
CA ALA A 540 -15.70 3.02 24.38
C ALA A 540 -15.04 3.02 22.99
N SER A 541 -14.94 4.18 22.32
CA SER A 541 -14.24 4.33 21.03
C SER A 541 -12.71 4.09 21.13
N CYS A 542 -12.20 3.92 22.33
CA CYS A 542 -10.84 3.51 22.67
C CYS A 542 -10.91 2.67 23.95
N TYR A 543 -10.01 1.68 24.12
CA TYR A 543 -9.85 0.96 25.38
C TYR A 543 -9.23 1.83 26.50
N CYS A 544 -8.82 3.04 26.18
CA CYS A 544 -8.40 4.08 27.13
C CYS A 544 -9.59 4.74 27.88
N GLY A 545 -10.80 4.70 27.30
CA GLY A 545 -12.03 5.29 27.85
C GLY A 545 -12.87 4.31 28.68
N GLN A 546 -13.95 4.84 29.26
CA GLN A 546 -14.91 4.07 30.05
C GLN A 546 -16.29 4.09 29.36
N ALA A 547 -17.06 3.01 29.56
CA ALA A 547 -18.43 2.96 29.08
C ALA A 547 -19.31 4.01 29.79
N VAL A 548 -20.15 4.71 29.04
CA VAL A 548 -21.20 5.55 29.63
C VAL A 548 -22.34 4.66 30.08
N ALA A 549 -22.72 4.76 31.37
CA ALA A 549 -23.87 4.05 31.90
C ALA A 549 -25.12 4.48 31.12
N GLY A 550 -25.89 3.50 30.61
CA GLY A 550 -27.07 3.70 29.80
C GLY A 550 -28.29 4.20 30.58
#